data_07c012c8d8252c7ffbd8eb37ca979cec
#
_entry.id   07c012c8d8252c7ffbd8eb37ca979cec
#
_cell.length_a   1.000
_cell.length_b   1.000
_cell.length_c   1.000
_cell.angle_alpha   90.00
_cell.angle_beta   90.00
_cell.angle_gamma   90.00
#
_symmetry.space_group_name_H-M   'P 1'
#
loop_
_entity.id
_entity.type
_entity.pdbx_description
1 polymer ?
#
loop_
_entity_poly.entity_id
_entity_poly.type
_entity_poly.pdbx_seq_one_letter_code
_entity_poly.pdbx_strand_id
1 'polypeptide(L)'
;VSYILTICCLAGTVVSSQALTVETEEAVMVSSSANLSLMQLEEDLQNKETLHIQEIQNLKDIYTISSDTLNEEYCVYYLKPKEPLKRMVYSDGSAINEYASRAVLTRTKEDVDGSLAVVMWSEMTYETKQFVDGGGNHTGYRIVKSSALIKSFDERFGRNFGTRCIQVGENLVTNQIERFDSSHRWGDRIVGRTQSYNPGFSGYMACDFNGSISTDVYVDISHNGSTYWTFNIHLSEGTIPL
;
A
#
# COMPACT_ATOMS: atom_id res chain seq x y z
N VAL A 1 -46.87 -34.67 -49.61
CA VAL A 1 -45.43 -34.93 -49.63
C VAL A 1 -44.96 -34.87 -48.17
N SER A 2 -44.86 -36.08 -47.58
CA SER A 2 -44.36 -36.24 -46.19
C SER A 2 -42.87 -36.39 -46.20
N TYR A 3 -42.15 -35.53 -45.44
CA TYR A 3 -40.78 -35.74 -45.15
C TYR A 3 -40.65 -36.49 -43.82
N ILE A 4 -40.13 -37.71 -43.88
CA ILE A 4 -39.71 -38.49 -42.71
C ILE A 4 -38.29 -38.01 -42.29
N LEU A 5 -38.23 -37.42 -41.12
CA LEU A 5 -36.97 -37.06 -40.52
C LEU A 5 -36.45 -38.24 -39.71
N THR A 6 -35.41 -38.90 -40.21
CA THR A 6 -34.72 -39.97 -39.50
C THR A 6 -33.85 -39.36 -38.42
N ILE A 7 -34.23 -39.52 -37.17
CA ILE A 7 -33.40 -39.12 -36.02
C ILE A 7 -32.41 -40.25 -35.72
N CYS A 8 -31.14 -40.07 -36.07
CA CYS A 8 -30.05 -40.92 -35.58
C CYS A 8 -29.83 -40.61 -34.10
N CYS A 9 -30.21 -41.54 -33.23
CA CYS A 9 -29.79 -41.52 -31.82
C CYS A 9 -28.30 -41.87 -31.75
N LEU A 10 -27.43 -40.86 -31.71
CA LEU A 10 -26.10 -40.98 -31.18
C LEU A 10 -26.22 -41.01 -29.67
N ALA A 11 -25.87 -42.15 -29.08
CA ALA A 11 -25.66 -42.29 -27.64
C ALA A 11 -24.44 -41.45 -27.24
N GLY A 12 -24.66 -40.16 -27.02
CA GLY A 12 -23.71 -39.29 -26.40
C GLY A 12 -23.77 -39.51 -24.90
N THR A 13 -22.67 -39.98 -24.32
CA THR A 13 -22.42 -39.95 -22.90
C THR A 13 -22.65 -38.52 -22.41
N VAL A 14 -23.71 -38.32 -21.61
CA VAL A 14 -23.94 -37.09 -20.89
C VAL A 14 -22.83 -36.99 -19.86
N VAL A 15 -21.76 -36.30 -20.22
CA VAL A 15 -20.80 -35.80 -19.23
C VAL A 15 -21.59 -34.75 -18.46
N SER A 16 -22.07 -35.15 -17.29
CA SER A 16 -22.59 -34.22 -16.30
C SER A 16 -21.50 -33.22 -16.02
N SER A 17 -21.55 -32.05 -16.63
CA SER A 17 -20.80 -30.89 -16.17
C SER A 17 -21.38 -30.56 -14.80
N GLN A 18 -20.78 -31.09 -13.73
CA GLN A 18 -20.95 -30.51 -12.43
C GLN A 18 -20.47 -29.07 -12.59
N ALA A 19 -21.43 -28.14 -12.61
CA ALA A 19 -21.11 -26.76 -12.38
C ALA A 19 -20.36 -26.74 -11.05
N LEU A 20 -19.05 -26.43 -11.11
CA LEU A 20 -18.30 -26.07 -9.93
C LEU A 20 -19.03 -24.84 -9.39
N THR A 21 -19.89 -25.03 -8.41
CA THR A 21 -20.32 -23.94 -7.54
C THR A 21 -19.04 -23.51 -6.87
N VAL A 22 -18.44 -22.42 -7.36
CA VAL A 22 -17.44 -21.66 -6.63
C VAL A 22 -18.23 -21.13 -5.43
N GLU A 23 -18.23 -21.91 -4.34
CA GLU A 23 -18.62 -21.37 -3.05
C GLU A 23 -17.71 -20.17 -2.84
N THR A 24 -18.27 -18.98 -2.92
CA THR A 24 -17.57 -17.77 -2.50
C THR A 24 -17.30 -17.97 -1.01
N GLU A 25 -16.06 -18.36 -0.70
CA GLU A 25 -15.61 -18.52 0.67
C GLU A 25 -15.87 -17.20 1.40
N GLU A 26 -16.82 -17.19 2.33
CA GLU A 26 -17.09 -16.03 3.18
C GLU A 26 -15.91 -15.83 4.10
N ALA A 27 -15.09 -14.84 3.79
CA ALA A 27 -14.00 -14.42 4.67
C ALA A 27 -14.57 -13.65 5.87
N VAL A 28 -14.25 -14.08 7.07
CA VAL A 28 -14.58 -13.34 8.29
C VAL A 28 -13.56 -12.24 8.49
N MET A 29 -14.03 -10.99 8.49
CA MET A 29 -13.19 -9.82 8.70
C MET A 29 -13.03 -9.53 10.20
N VAL A 30 -11.78 -9.46 10.66
CA VAL A 30 -11.43 -9.03 12.02
C VAL A 30 -10.70 -7.69 11.92
N SER A 31 -11.29 -6.60 12.42
CA SER A 31 -10.62 -5.29 12.50
C SER A 31 -9.74 -5.22 13.75
N SER A 32 -8.58 -4.55 13.66
CA SER A 32 -7.68 -4.36 14.79
C SER A 32 -7.80 -2.95 15.40
N SER A 33 -7.28 -2.77 16.62
CA SER A 33 -7.14 -1.45 17.25
C SER A 33 -6.21 -0.51 16.48
N ALA A 34 -5.30 -1.06 15.68
CA ALA A 34 -4.44 -0.29 14.77
C ALA A 34 -5.27 0.50 13.74
N ASN A 35 -6.40 -0.04 13.27
CA ASN A 35 -7.26 0.64 12.32
C ASN A 35 -7.85 1.94 12.87
N LEU A 36 -8.30 1.93 14.14
CA LEU A 36 -8.86 3.14 14.79
C LEU A 36 -7.79 4.24 14.91
N SER A 37 -6.57 3.89 15.27
CA SER A 37 -5.47 4.85 15.40
C SER A 37 -5.02 5.42 14.07
N LEU A 38 -5.15 4.65 12.98
CA LEU A 38 -4.87 5.14 11.64
C LEU A 38 -5.91 6.17 11.19
N MET A 39 -7.19 5.92 11.48
CA MET A 39 -8.25 6.90 11.20
C MET A 39 -8.02 8.21 11.99
N GLN A 40 -7.60 8.11 13.24
CA GLN A 40 -7.27 9.28 14.04
C GLN A 40 -6.09 10.06 13.47
N LEU A 41 -5.01 9.37 13.03
CA LEU A 41 -3.88 10.01 12.39
C LEU A 41 -4.27 10.70 11.07
N GLU A 42 -5.15 10.08 10.28
CA GLU A 42 -5.69 10.69 9.05
C GLU A 42 -6.50 11.94 9.37
N GLU A 43 -7.35 11.90 10.39
CA GLU A 43 -8.15 13.03 10.84
C GLU A 43 -7.26 14.17 11.36
N ASP A 44 -6.25 13.84 12.16
CA ASP A 44 -5.28 14.79 12.66
C ASP A 44 -4.48 15.45 11.54
N LEU A 45 -4.04 14.67 10.53
CA LEU A 45 -3.35 15.18 9.34
C LEU A 45 -4.25 16.08 8.49
N GLN A 46 -5.54 15.79 8.42
CA GLN A 46 -6.50 16.63 7.68
C GLN A 46 -6.85 17.93 8.41
N ASN A 47 -6.93 17.88 9.73
CA ASN A 47 -7.45 18.96 10.55
C ASN A 47 -6.36 19.85 11.17
N LYS A 48 -5.14 19.36 11.37
CA LYS A 48 -4.06 20.12 12.00
C LYS A 48 -3.10 20.72 10.98
N GLU A 49 -2.65 21.91 11.27
CA GLU A 49 -1.67 22.62 10.46
C GLU A 49 -0.27 22.02 10.60
N THR A 50 0.05 21.45 11.76
CA THR A 50 1.31 20.75 12.01
C THR A 50 1.04 19.50 12.84
N LEU A 51 1.76 18.41 12.54
CA LEU A 51 1.84 17.26 13.43
C LEU A 51 3.00 17.48 14.39
N HIS A 52 2.71 17.48 15.66
CA HIS A 52 3.76 17.54 16.67
C HIS A 52 4.48 16.20 16.77
N ILE A 53 5.82 16.24 16.91
CA ILE A 53 6.66 15.04 17.10
C ILE A 53 6.12 14.17 18.23
N GLN A 54 5.60 14.78 19.30
CA GLN A 54 5.03 14.07 20.44
C GLN A 54 3.80 13.23 20.06
N GLU A 55 2.97 13.69 19.13
CA GLU A 55 1.79 12.95 18.67
C GLU A 55 2.21 11.70 17.89
N ILE A 56 3.25 11.80 17.07
CA ILE A 56 3.83 10.65 16.37
C ILE A 56 4.41 9.65 17.39
N GLN A 57 5.14 10.12 18.41
CA GLN A 57 5.72 9.26 19.44
C GLN A 57 4.68 8.54 20.30
N ASN A 58 3.49 9.12 20.47
CA ASN A 58 2.40 8.46 21.18
C ASN A 58 1.85 7.21 20.44
N LEU A 59 2.21 7.02 19.16
CA LEU A 59 1.82 5.84 18.38
C LEU A 59 2.73 4.62 18.58
N LYS A 60 3.77 4.71 19.43
CA LYS A 60 4.77 3.65 19.67
C LYS A 60 4.20 2.30 20.12
N ASP A 61 3.02 2.29 20.73
CA ASP A 61 2.37 1.05 21.17
C ASP A 61 1.83 0.24 20.00
N ILE A 62 1.46 0.92 18.91
CA ILE A 62 0.85 0.35 17.71
C ILE A 62 1.85 0.20 16.58
N TYR A 63 2.84 1.11 16.52
CA TYR A 63 3.85 1.14 15.48
C TYR A 63 5.26 0.98 16.02
N THR A 64 6.12 0.40 15.22
CA THR A 64 7.56 0.62 15.30
C THR A 64 7.86 1.93 14.57
N ILE A 65 8.50 2.87 15.27
CA ILE A 65 8.77 4.21 14.76
C ILE A 65 10.28 4.35 14.56
N SER A 66 10.67 4.76 13.36
CA SER A 66 12.01 5.21 13.03
C SER A 66 11.96 6.58 12.36
N SER A 67 13.08 7.29 12.31
CA SER A 67 13.12 8.61 11.70
C SER A 67 14.41 8.81 10.91
N ASP A 68 14.31 9.62 9.86
CA ASP A 68 15.42 10.04 9.04
C ASP A 68 15.36 11.57 8.83
N THR A 69 16.49 12.24 9.00
CA THR A 69 16.60 13.67 8.82
C THR A 69 16.98 13.97 7.38
N LEU A 70 16.03 14.53 6.61
CA LEU A 70 16.25 14.85 5.21
C LEU A 70 17.13 16.08 5.02
N ASN A 71 16.97 17.08 5.91
CA ASN A 71 17.79 18.30 5.96
C ASN A 71 17.59 18.99 7.32
N GLU A 72 18.14 20.19 7.52
CA GLU A 72 18.04 20.94 8.79
C GLU A 72 16.58 21.30 9.18
N GLU A 73 15.66 21.31 8.21
CA GLU A 73 14.29 21.76 8.41
C GLU A 73 13.28 20.61 8.44
N TYR A 74 13.57 19.44 7.85
CA TYR A 74 12.64 18.35 7.69
C TYR A 74 13.14 17.01 8.17
N CYS A 75 12.23 16.26 8.78
CA CYS A 75 12.41 14.88 9.19
C CYS A 75 11.27 14.02 8.67
N VAL A 76 11.57 12.79 8.28
CA VAL A 76 10.57 11.77 7.96
C VAL A 76 10.50 10.79 9.10
N TYR A 77 9.29 10.53 9.59
CA TYR A 77 9.01 9.47 10.53
C TYR A 77 8.37 8.30 9.78
N TYR A 78 8.96 7.12 9.92
CA TYR A 78 8.43 5.88 9.36
C TYR A 78 7.69 5.12 10.46
N LEU A 79 6.46 4.73 10.15
CA LEU A 79 5.52 4.05 11.04
C LEU A 79 5.23 2.66 10.46
N LYS A 80 5.87 1.64 11.04
CA LYS A 80 5.65 0.25 10.65
C LYS A 80 4.66 -0.40 11.62
N PRO A 81 3.50 -0.90 11.15
CA PRO A 81 2.49 -1.47 12.03
C PRO A 81 2.98 -2.76 12.66
N LYS A 82 2.71 -2.95 13.96
CA LYS A 82 3.02 -4.17 14.70
C LYS A 82 1.96 -5.26 14.46
N GLU A 83 0.73 -4.85 14.19
CA GLU A 83 -0.41 -5.72 13.97
C GLU A 83 -1.08 -5.41 12.63
N PRO A 84 -1.74 -6.39 11.99
CA PRO A 84 -2.47 -6.13 10.77
C PRO A 84 -3.65 -5.18 11.02
N LEU A 85 -3.93 -4.30 10.05
CA LEU A 85 -5.11 -3.46 10.04
C LEU A 85 -6.38 -4.29 9.90
N LYS A 86 -6.27 -5.35 9.09
CA LYS A 86 -7.37 -6.21 8.73
C LYS A 86 -6.86 -7.62 8.55
N ARG A 87 -7.64 -8.57 9.04
CA ARG A 87 -7.38 -10.00 8.84
C ARG A 87 -8.64 -10.65 8.28
N MET A 88 -8.47 -11.36 7.17
CA MET A 88 -9.51 -12.17 6.55
C MET A 88 -9.14 -13.64 6.73
N VAL A 89 -10.02 -14.42 7.34
CA VAL A 89 -9.83 -15.85 7.57
C VAL A 89 -10.82 -16.62 6.71
N TYR A 90 -10.31 -17.56 5.94
CA TYR A 90 -11.10 -18.40 5.05
C TYR A 90 -11.47 -19.72 5.70
N SER A 91 -12.45 -20.43 5.15
CA SER A 91 -12.97 -21.69 5.66
C SER A 91 -11.94 -22.82 5.68
N ASP A 92 -10.93 -22.77 4.80
CA ASP A 92 -9.79 -23.69 4.75
C ASP A 92 -8.72 -23.42 5.81
N GLY A 93 -8.93 -22.42 6.66
CA GLY A 93 -7.99 -21.98 7.69
C GLY A 93 -6.88 -21.06 7.19
N SER A 94 -6.81 -20.78 5.89
CA SER A 94 -5.89 -19.78 5.36
C SER A 94 -6.27 -18.37 5.78
N ALA A 95 -5.33 -17.45 5.81
CA ALA A 95 -5.60 -16.06 6.18
C ALA A 95 -4.80 -15.10 5.30
N ILE A 96 -5.45 -13.98 4.99
CA ILE A 96 -4.80 -12.81 4.40
C ILE A 96 -4.81 -11.70 5.44
N ASN A 97 -3.65 -11.15 5.72
CA ASN A 97 -3.49 -10.01 6.61
C ASN A 97 -3.14 -8.77 5.78
N GLU A 98 -3.83 -7.66 6.04
CA GLU A 98 -3.57 -6.37 5.43
C GLU A 98 -2.85 -5.46 6.42
N TYR A 99 -1.78 -4.82 5.97
CA TYR A 99 -0.97 -3.88 6.73
C TYR A 99 -0.88 -2.55 5.99
N ALA A 100 -0.56 -1.46 6.72
CA ALA A 100 -0.20 -0.19 6.12
C ALA A 100 1.05 0.37 6.79
N SER A 101 2.17 0.35 6.08
CA SER A 101 3.37 1.09 6.45
C SER A 101 3.24 2.54 5.99
N ARG A 102 3.67 3.48 6.81
CA ARG A 102 3.49 4.92 6.60
C ARG A 102 4.76 5.70 6.80
N ALA A 103 4.82 6.84 6.12
CA ALA A 103 5.82 7.84 6.38
C ALA A 103 5.15 9.22 6.53
N VAL A 104 5.60 9.96 7.53
CA VAL A 104 5.14 11.32 7.79
C VAL A 104 6.34 12.26 7.69
N LEU A 105 6.31 13.15 6.69
CA LEU A 105 7.26 14.24 6.56
C LEU A 105 6.74 15.42 7.37
N THR A 106 7.54 15.94 8.28
CA THR A 106 7.20 17.10 9.09
C THR A 106 8.43 17.98 9.32
N ARG A 107 8.23 19.22 9.75
CA ARG A 107 9.32 20.11 10.13
C ARG A 107 9.94 19.72 11.46
N THR A 108 11.24 19.93 11.57
CA THR A 108 12.02 19.69 12.82
C THR A 108 11.90 20.84 13.81
N LYS A 109 11.54 22.05 13.36
CA LYS A 109 11.43 23.24 14.20
C LYS A 109 10.03 23.84 14.10
N GLU A 110 9.47 24.20 15.25
CA GLU A 110 8.31 25.09 15.31
C GLU A 110 8.79 26.49 14.89
N ASP A 111 8.47 26.91 13.69
CA ASP A 111 8.82 28.23 13.21
C ASP A 111 7.65 29.19 13.37
N VAL A 112 7.96 30.42 13.72
CA VAL A 112 6.99 31.49 13.97
C VAL A 112 6.31 31.96 12.67
N ASP A 113 6.90 31.65 11.52
CA ASP A 113 6.38 31.96 10.20
C ASP A 113 5.92 30.67 9.49
N GLY A 114 4.65 30.29 9.70
CA GLY A 114 4.03 29.10 9.11
C GLY A 114 3.95 29.08 7.57
N SER A 115 4.48 30.10 6.89
CA SER A 115 4.31 30.31 5.44
C SER A 115 4.98 29.25 4.55
N LEU A 116 5.87 28.42 5.08
CA LEU A 116 6.65 27.42 4.31
C LEU A 116 6.50 25.97 4.82
N ALA A 117 5.59 25.72 5.76
CA ALA A 117 5.44 24.39 6.33
C ALA A 117 4.76 23.43 5.34
N VAL A 118 5.44 22.36 4.99
CA VAL A 118 4.86 21.25 4.23
C VAL A 118 4.77 20.04 5.15
N VAL A 119 3.58 19.49 5.27
CA VAL A 119 3.35 18.20 5.89
C VAL A 119 2.94 17.24 4.78
N MET A 120 3.63 16.13 4.70
CA MET A 120 3.30 15.09 3.74
C MET A 120 3.17 13.76 4.46
N TRP A 121 2.16 13.02 4.09
CA TRP A 121 1.93 11.66 4.50
C TRP A 121 1.98 10.73 3.29
N SER A 122 2.60 9.59 3.45
CA SER A 122 2.67 8.53 2.47
C SER A 122 2.29 7.20 3.11
N GLU A 123 1.59 6.35 2.39
CA GLU A 123 1.17 5.02 2.83
C GLU A 123 1.39 3.97 1.76
N MET A 124 1.94 2.85 2.16
CA MET A 124 1.94 1.59 1.41
C MET A 124 1.02 0.60 2.10
N THR A 125 -0.13 0.31 1.50
CA THR A 125 -1.01 -0.78 1.94
C THR A 125 -0.59 -2.06 1.23
N TYR A 126 -0.34 -3.11 1.99
CA TYR A 126 0.05 -4.41 1.44
C TYR A 126 -0.61 -5.56 2.19
N GLU A 127 -0.75 -6.68 1.51
CA GLU A 127 -1.25 -7.91 2.07
C GLU A 127 -0.14 -8.91 2.27
N THR A 128 -0.30 -9.76 3.29
CA THR A 128 0.52 -10.96 3.48
C THR A 128 -0.34 -12.21 3.45
N LYS A 129 0.18 -13.26 2.84
CA LYS A 129 -0.43 -14.59 2.79
C LYS A 129 0.63 -15.65 3.07
N GLN A 130 0.26 -16.67 3.86
CA GLN A 130 1.14 -17.82 4.08
C GLN A 130 1.02 -18.81 2.92
N PHE A 131 2.14 -19.29 2.44
CA PHE A 131 2.28 -20.35 1.45
C PHE A 131 3.05 -21.49 2.08
N VAL A 132 2.61 -22.70 1.79
CA VAL A 132 3.27 -23.94 2.26
C VAL A 132 3.67 -24.74 1.04
N ASP A 133 4.95 -24.98 0.90
CA ASP A 133 5.49 -25.85 -0.14
C ASP A 133 6.44 -26.91 0.43
N GLY A 134 7.15 -27.66 -0.45
CA GLY A 134 8.13 -28.65 -0.04
C GLY A 134 9.36 -28.11 0.68
N GLY A 135 9.59 -26.79 0.66
CA GLY A 135 10.67 -26.08 1.33
C GLY A 135 10.30 -25.50 2.69
N GLY A 136 9.01 -25.40 3.01
CA GLY A 136 8.54 -24.88 4.29
C GLY A 136 7.37 -23.92 4.21
N ASN A 137 7.29 -23.04 5.21
CA ASN A 137 6.29 -21.97 5.25
C ASN A 137 6.93 -20.66 4.80
N HIS A 138 6.36 -20.05 3.78
CA HIS A 138 6.80 -18.77 3.23
C HIS A 138 5.72 -17.70 3.39
N THR A 139 6.12 -16.48 3.72
CA THR A 139 5.21 -15.35 3.75
C THR A 139 5.33 -14.60 2.42
N GLY A 140 4.25 -14.58 1.67
CA GLY A 140 4.15 -13.79 0.45
C GLY A 140 3.59 -12.40 0.73
N TYR A 141 4.11 -11.38 0.06
CA TYR A 141 3.75 -9.97 0.19
C TYR A 141 3.24 -9.43 -1.15
N ARG A 142 2.18 -8.63 -1.11
CA ARG A 142 1.60 -7.98 -2.29
C ARG A 142 1.16 -6.57 -2.00
N ILE A 143 1.61 -5.60 -2.81
CA ILE A 143 1.13 -4.22 -2.71
C ILE A 143 -0.30 -4.14 -3.23
N VAL A 144 -1.19 -3.59 -2.43
CA VAL A 144 -2.60 -3.37 -2.76
C VAL A 144 -2.83 -1.92 -3.18
N LYS A 145 -2.21 -0.97 -2.45
CA LYS A 145 -2.49 0.44 -2.64
C LYS A 145 -1.29 1.29 -2.21
N SER A 146 -1.04 2.35 -2.93
CA SER A 146 -0.21 3.48 -2.50
C SER A 146 -1.09 4.70 -2.32
N SER A 147 -0.93 5.42 -1.22
CA SER A 147 -1.68 6.63 -0.94
C SER A 147 -0.75 7.73 -0.43
N ALA A 148 -1.13 8.97 -0.67
CA ALA A 148 -0.41 10.10 -0.10
C ALA A 148 -1.31 11.32 0.06
N LEU A 149 -0.96 12.15 1.01
CA LEU A 149 -1.57 13.45 1.27
C LEU A 149 -0.46 14.47 1.41
N ILE A 150 -0.54 15.56 0.66
CA ILE A 150 0.28 16.75 0.88
C ILE A 150 -0.60 17.79 1.51
N LYS A 151 -0.20 18.28 2.66
CA LYS A 151 -0.75 19.47 3.26
C LYS A 151 0.29 20.59 3.18
N SER A 152 -0.04 21.67 2.50
CA SER A 152 0.79 22.85 2.39
C SER A 152 -0.02 24.06 2.85
N PHE A 153 0.63 24.95 3.56
CA PHE A 153 0.03 26.22 3.99
C PHE A 153 0.10 27.30 2.93
N ASP A 154 0.87 27.06 1.87
CA ASP A 154 1.01 27.98 0.76
C ASP A 154 0.50 27.32 -0.54
N GLU A 155 -0.57 27.83 -1.12
CA GLU A 155 -1.17 27.34 -2.37
C GLU A 155 -0.20 27.33 -3.57
N ARG A 156 0.94 28.01 -3.45
CA ARG A 156 2.00 28.05 -4.45
C ARG A 156 2.88 26.80 -4.46
N PHE A 157 2.74 25.90 -3.49
CA PHE A 157 3.50 24.65 -3.39
C PHE A 157 2.78 23.49 -4.08
N GLY A 158 3.56 22.58 -4.63
CA GLY A 158 3.12 21.29 -5.12
C GLY A 158 2.98 21.23 -6.65
N ARG A 159 4.03 20.76 -7.30
CA ARG A 159 4.00 20.32 -8.70
C ARG A 159 4.62 18.93 -8.78
N ASN A 160 4.19 18.12 -9.76
CA ASN A 160 4.72 16.78 -10.01
C ASN A 160 4.66 15.84 -8.80
N PHE A 161 3.47 15.46 -8.45
CA PHE A 161 3.23 14.51 -7.39
C PHE A 161 2.82 13.15 -7.97
N GLY A 162 3.42 12.09 -7.47
CA GLY A 162 3.13 10.76 -7.95
C GLY A 162 3.67 9.66 -7.06
N THR A 163 3.44 8.42 -7.50
CA THR A 163 3.93 7.23 -6.84
C THR A 163 4.46 6.22 -7.83
N ARG A 164 5.39 5.40 -7.36
CA ARG A 164 5.85 4.20 -8.04
C ARG A 164 5.79 3.03 -7.07
N CYS A 165 5.14 1.95 -7.48
CA CYS A 165 5.05 0.71 -6.73
C CYS A 165 5.90 -0.34 -7.42
N ILE A 166 6.75 -1.02 -6.65
CA ILE A 166 7.62 -2.07 -7.16
C ILE A 166 7.46 -3.28 -6.23
N GLN A 167 7.37 -4.46 -6.82
CA GLN A 167 7.58 -5.71 -6.11
C GLN A 167 8.45 -6.63 -6.96
N VAL A 168 9.46 -7.22 -6.33
CA VAL A 168 10.47 -8.06 -6.97
C VAL A 168 10.82 -9.25 -6.07
N GLY A 169 11.08 -10.38 -6.67
CA GLY A 169 11.47 -11.59 -5.96
C GLY A 169 10.83 -12.84 -6.53
N GLU A 170 10.87 -13.92 -5.77
CA GLU A 170 10.14 -15.13 -6.11
C GLU A 170 8.65 -14.92 -5.87
N ASN A 171 7.87 -15.09 -6.94
CA ASN A 171 6.42 -15.06 -6.85
C ASN A 171 5.92 -16.44 -6.40
N LEU A 172 5.38 -16.50 -5.18
CA LEU A 172 4.92 -17.74 -4.55
C LEU A 172 3.65 -18.35 -5.21
N VAL A 173 3.05 -17.65 -6.18
CA VAL A 173 1.95 -18.20 -6.98
C VAL A 173 2.47 -18.95 -8.21
N THR A 174 3.53 -18.45 -8.84
CA THR A 174 4.10 -19.00 -10.08
C THR A 174 5.39 -19.76 -9.89
N ASN A 175 6.02 -19.63 -8.71
CA ASN A 175 7.36 -20.15 -8.37
C ASN A 175 8.45 -19.65 -9.36
N GLN A 176 8.34 -18.40 -9.79
CA GLN A 176 9.28 -17.76 -10.70
C GLN A 176 9.78 -16.44 -10.12
N ILE A 177 11.01 -16.07 -10.47
CA ILE A 177 11.53 -14.73 -10.18
C ILE A 177 10.83 -13.74 -11.09
N GLU A 178 10.11 -12.82 -10.50
CA GLU A 178 9.32 -11.82 -11.21
C GLU A 178 9.58 -10.40 -10.67
N ARG A 179 9.30 -9.43 -11.51
CA ARG A 179 9.30 -8.01 -11.15
C ARG A 179 8.04 -7.36 -11.68
N PHE A 180 7.30 -6.75 -10.78
CA PHE A 180 6.17 -5.89 -11.09
C PHE A 180 6.57 -4.44 -10.79
N ASP A 181 6.29 -3.53 -11.73
CA ASP A 181 6.66 -2.13 -11.64
C ASP A 181 5.53 -1.30 -12.23
N SER A 182 4.99 -0.40 -11.44
CA SER A 182 3.85 0.41 -11.84
C SER A 182 3.95 1.79 -11.21
N SER A 183 3.68 2.84 -11.99
CA SER A 183 3.75 4.22 -11.54
C SER A 183 2.51 5.00 -11.91
N HIS A 184 2.20 6.01 -11.11
CA HIS A 184 1.07 6.90 -11.35
C HIS A 184 1.43 8.34 -10.97
N ARG A 185 1.03 9.28 -11.81
CA ARG A 185 1.14 10.71 -11.54
C ARG A 185 -0.23 11.27 -11.18
N TRP A 186 -0.33 11.87 -10.00
CA TRP A 186 -1.60 12.44 -9.52
C TRP A 186 -1.87 13.86 -10.04
N GLY A 187 -0.85 14.56 -10.60
CA GLY A 187 -1.00 15.91 -11.16
C GLY A 187 -0.61 17.03 -10.18
N ASP A 188 -0.98 18.27 -10.53
CA ASP A 188 -0.39 19.47 -9.93
C ASP A 188 -1.26 20.16 -8.85
N ARG A 189 -2.52 19.72 -8.65
CA ARG A 189 -3.49 20.40 -7.77
C ARG A 189 -4.09 19.45 -6.75
N ILE A 190 -3.26 18.90 -5.90
CA ILE A 190 -3.65 17.84 -4.98
C ILE A 190 -3.42 18.15 -3.51
N VAL A 191 -3.01 19.37 -3.21
CA VAL A 191 -2.83 19.82 -1.83
C VAL A 191 -4.14 19.71 -1.06
N GLY A 192 -4.09 19.15 0.15
CA GLY A 192 -5.22 18.99 1.05
C GLY A 192 -6.17 17.84 0.71
N ARG A 193 -5.82 16.96 -0.24
CA ARG A 193 -6.61 15.78 -0.60
C ARG A 193 -5.77 14.52 -0.63
N THR A 194 -6.26 13.46 0.01
CA THR A 194 -5.64 12.14 -0.12
C THR A 194 -5.78 11.63 -1.56
N GLN A 195 -4.67 11.26 -2.14
CA GLN A 195 -4.58 10.58 -3.42
C GLN A 195 -4.29 9.12 -3.19
N SER A 196 -4.85 8.25 -4.01
CA SER A 196 -4.63 6.81 -3.91
C SER A 196 -4.43 6.20 -5.29
N TYR A 197 -3.59 5.17 -5.35
CA TYR A 197 -3.29 4.42 -6.54
C TYR A 197 -3.25 2.93 -6.23
N ASN A 198 -3.98 2.12 -7.02
CA ASN A 198 -3.91 0.67 -6.98
C ASN A 198 -3.05 0.18 -8.16
N PRO A 199 -1.88 -0.43 -7.92
CA PRO A 199 -1.01 -0.90 -8.99
C PRO A 199 -1.54 -2.14 -9.72
N GLY A 200 -2.56 -2.83 -9.17
CA GLY A 200 -3.17 -4.00 -9.79
C GLY A 200 -2.29 -5.25 -9.78
N PHE A 201 -1.31 -5.34 -8.88
CA PHE A 201 -0.42 -6.49 -8.80
C PHE A 201 -1.17 -7.76 -8.35
N SER A 202 -0.89 -8.90 -9.01
CA SER A 202 -1.54 -10.20 -8.72
C SER A 202 -0.62 -11.18 -7.99
N GLY A 203 0.71 -11.01 -8.07
CA GLY A 203 1.69 -11.91 -7.47
C GLY A 203 1.99 -11.60 -6.00
N TYR A 204 2.32 -12.65 -5.24
CA TYR A 204 2.84 -12.53 -3.87
C TYR A 204 4.34 -12.83 -3.87
N MET A 205 5.16 -11.84 -3.48
CA MET A 205 6.62 -11.97 -3.45
C MET A 205 7.10 -12.51 -2.13
N ALA A 206 8.01 -13.50 -2.17
CA ALA A 206 8.75 -13.92 -1.00
C ALA A 206 9.76 -12.83 -0.63
N CYS A 207 9.55 -12.19 0.53
CA CYS A 207 10.42 -11.10 1.00
C CYS A 207 11.46 -11.54 2.03
N ASP A 208 11.57 -12.83 2.32
CA ASP A 208 12.43 -13.41 3.34
C ASP A 208 13.89 -13.63 2.88
N PHE A 209 14.17 -13.77 1.56
CA PHE A 209 15.52 -13.99 1.05
C PHE A 209 15.99 -12.95 0.03
N ASN A 210 15.32 -12.87 -1.12
CA ASN A 210 15.74 -12.06 -2.26
C ASN A 210 14.59 -11.24 -2.83
N GLY A 211 13.59 -10.95 -2.02
CA GLY A 211 12.43 -10.20 -2.45
C GLY A 211 12.19 -8.96 -1.63
N SER A 212 11.50 -8.02 -2.24
CA SER A 212 11.01 -6.83 -1.58
C SER A 212 9.76 -6.29 -2.27
N ILE A 213 8.98 -5.57 -1.50
CA ILE A 213 7.94 -4.70 -2.01
C ILE A 213 8.22 -3.28 -1.56
N SER A 214 7.99 -2.30 -2.43
CA SER A 214 8.19 -0.90 -2.09
C SER A 214 7.24 0.04 -2.79
N THR A 215 7.08 1.20 -2.20
CA THR A 215 6.38 2.34 -2.77
C THR A 215 7.23 3.57 -2.58
N ASP A 216 7.55 4.24 -3.69
CA ASP A 216 8.14 5.56 -3.70
C ASP A 216 7.04 6.60 -3.91
N VAL A 217 6.94 7.57 -3.02
CA VAL A 217 6.14 8.76 -3.25
C VAL A 217 7.07 9.92 -3.49
N TYR A 218 6.98 10.50 -4.69
CA TYR A 218 7.80 11.64 -5.07
C TYR A 218 6.94 12.90 -5.17
N VAL A 219 7.53 14.00 -4.72
CA VAL A 219 6.92 15.31 -4.78
C VAL A 219 7.96 16.38 -5.10
N ASP A 220 7.67 17.19 -6.11
CA ASP A 220 8.39 18.43 -6.36
C ASP A 220 7.63 19.56 -5.68
N ILE A 221 8.27 20.21 -4.73
CA ILE A 221 7.73 21.40 -4.08
C ILE A 221 8.28 22.61 -4.80
N SER A 222 7.39 23.41 -5.37
CA SER A 222 7.77 24.62 -6.09
C SER A 222 7.25 25.86 -5.38
N HIS A 223 8.05 26.92 -5.43
CA HIS A 223 7.68 28.27 -4.98
C HIS A 223 7.92 29.25 -6.10
N ASN A 224 6.94 30.10 -6.42
CA ASN A 224 7.01 31.09 -7.50
C ASN A 224 7.45 30.51 -8.87
N GLY A 225 7.02 29.27 -9.17
CA GLY A 225 7.29 28.64 -10.45
C GLY A 225 8.64 27.91 -10.57
N SER A 226 9.50 28.00 -9.55
CA SER A 226 10.77 27.25 -9.49
C SER A 226 10.64 26.08 -8.52
N THR A 227 11.20 24.92 -8.90
CA THR A 227 11.28 23.78 -7.97
C THR A 227 12.23 24.17 -6.83
N TYR A 228 11.71 24.07 -5.62
CA TYR A 228 12.45 24.43 -4.40
C TYR A 228 13.07 23.19 -3.77
N TRP A 229 12.28 22.12 -3.66
CA TRP A 229 12.71 20.82 -3.18
C TRP A 229 12.06 19.69 -3.96
N THR A 230 12.75 18.58 -4.07
CA THR A 230 12.20 17.29 -4.49
C THR A 230 12.36 16.33 -3.34
N PHE A 231 11.26 15.74 -2.88
CA PHE A 231 11.26 14.67 -1.91
C PHE A 231 10.91 13.35 -2.59
N ASN A 232 11.63 12.31 -2.20
CA ASN A 232 11.28 10.94 -2.51
C ASN A 232 11.19 10.18 -1.19
N ILE A 233 9.98 9.77 -0.81
CA ILE A 233 9.74 9.00 0.39
C ILE A 233 9.59 7.54 -0.02
N HIS A 234 10.51 6.72 0.47
CA HIS A 234 10.58 5.30 0.19
C HIS A 234 10.01 4.50 1.36
N LEU A 235 8.97 3.70 1.10
CA LEU A 235 8.42 2.71 2.02
C LEU A 235 8.69 1.32 1.46
N SER A 236 9.28 0.43 2.25
CA SER A 236 9.61 -0.92 1.80
C SER A 236 9.42 -1.97 2.89
N GLU A 237 9.15 -3.20 2.43
CA GLU A 237 9.17 -4.43 3.22
C GLU A 237 10.01 -5.46 2.48
N GLY A 238 10.83 -6.24 3.22
CA GLY A 238 11.72 -7.27 2.67
C GLY A 238 13.20 -6.96 2.88
N THR A 239 14.04 -7.82 2.30
CA THR A 239 15.49 -7.84 2.54
C THR A 239 16.32 -7.07 1.52
N ILE A 240 15.74 -6.71 0.38
CA ILE A 240 16.45 -5.96 -0.67
C ILE A 240 15.94 -4.52 -0.65
N PRO A 241 16.75 -3.52 -0.24
CA PRO A 241 16.46 -2.13 -0.54
C PRO A 241 16.52 -1.95 -2.07
N LEU A 242 15.46 -1.45 -2.65
CA LEU A 242 15.36 -1.19 -4.09
C LEU A 242 16.01 0.13 -4.48
#